data_7b43ec352ff6c58f3dced00a6b69be72
#
_entry.id   7b43ec352ff6c58f3dced00a6b69be72
#
_cell.length_a   1.000
_cell.length_b   1.000
_cell.length_c   1.000
_cell.angle_alpha   90.00
_cell.angle_beta   90.00
_cell.angle_gamma   90.00
#
_symmetry.space_group_name_H-M   'P 1'
#
loop_
_entity.id
_entity.type
_entity.pdbx_description
1 polymer ?
#
loop_
_entity_poly.entity_id
_entity_poly.type
_entity_poly.pdbx_seq_one_letter_code
_entity_poly.pdbx_strand_id
1 'polypeptide(L)'
;NNYSFADNSALDSLFIPETVTTINSNAFYNCSSLKNVQFSEGLVNLYSNAFYNCKQLSEIVLPSSLEKCEGAPFYGCSGVKKVEARSVIPPTTSGSCPLSNVNLNDVVLYVPSWSTSEYTLANGWSSFYTVEVSDFMPQYIKVNKDFYFTVRDTVSSDYRPNISMTYSSVESTDAYGHSNYERGNLTVSGRSKLAVNDLSIVVSPFAKYYSDHNVANGYEYDNYRTNINSTSLIVNGEMRAENVRMDLNNYNSRWQFVTFPFDVKVSDIVPQKETTSWVIRGHNSAMRAAGKVDSVWVNLTADDVLEAGKGYIMHNYQPDYTNSWFWVYPLKNSVNRQLIFSSEDRTIELEENLAEFDHNRSWNLIGNPYPCFYDSRFMDFDAPFMVWNSYNQNYVAYNPADDAYILSPGEAFFVQRPFEQESITFRKEGRQTHRYAREMELEAPARAKAASNNVRTIYNLTLQQDTLIDRTRVVFNDAATLAYEMSRDAAKFASTERNVPQIFTIADKTRYAINERPFANGEVALGVYCGTEGEFTISLDKTYGCKVILEDKLNNSFVELSVDNSYTFSALAGEYLNRFVLHFENEATGVDNINVDDMNADDAIYNLQGIKVNSTNNKGIYIKNGQKTIIK
;
A
#
# COMPACT_ATOMS: atom_id res chain seq x y z
N ASN A 1 -21.40 27.74 22.30
CA ASN A 1 -20.45 28.22 23.31
C ASN A 1 -20.64 27.44 24.62
N ASN A 2 -19.59 27.38 25.46
CA ASN A 2 -19.70 26.78 26.79
C ASN A 2 -20.71 27.54 27.65
N TYR A 3 -21.52 26.81 28.45
CA TYR A 3 -22.52 27.35 29.38
C TYR A 3 -23.61 28.25 28.76
N SER A 4 -23.85 28.16 27.43
CA SER A 4 -24.79 29.08 26.76
C SER A 4 -26.20 29.07 27.32
N PHE A 5 -26.68 27.93 27.84
CA PHE A 5 -28.01 27.71 28.40
C PHE A 5 -27.94 27.03 29.77
N ALA A 6 -26.80 27.12 30.46
CA ALA A 6 -26.65 26.48 31.77
C ALA A 6 -27.65 27.03 32.81
N ASP A 7 -28.05 26.15 33.75
CA ASP A 7 -28.98 26.44 34.86
C ASP A 7 -30.36 26.96 34.43
N ASN A 8 -30.76 26.72 33.17
CA ASN A 8 -32.07 27.11 32.69
C ASN A 8 -33.15 26.13 33.18
N SER A 9 -33.77 26.44 34.31
CA SER A 9 -34.84 25.64 34.93
C SER A 9 -36.21 25.80 34.23
N ALA A 10 -36.35 26.73 33.29
CA ALA A 10 -37.58 26.92 32.52
C ALA A 10 -37.59 26.09 31.22
N LEU A 11 -36.44 25.54 30.81
CA LEU A 11 -36.31 24.75 29.59
C LEU A 11 -36.83 23.32 29.83
N ASP A 12 -37.98 22.97 29.27
CA ASP A 12 -38.58 21.63 29.37
C ASP A 12 -38.39 20.76 28.11
N SER A 13 -38.19 21.37 26.94
CA SER A 13 -37.93 20.71 25.67
C SER A 13 -36.94 21.50 24.82
N LEU A 14 -36.14 20.76 24.03
CA LEU A 14 -35.08 21.34 23.20
C LEU A 14 -35.06 20.67 21.83
N PHE A 15 -35.03 21.50 20.79
CA PHE A 15 -34.77 21.05 19.42
C PHE A 15 -33.42 21.60 18.92
N ILE A 16 -32.55 20.71 18.49
CA ILE A 16 -31.24 21.05 17.90
C ILE A 16 -31.35 20.90 16.38
N PRO A 17 -31.31 22.00 15.61
CA PRO A 17 -31.48 21.95 14.15
C PRO A 17 -30.24 21.37 13.44
N GLU A 18 -30.42 20.91 12.20
CA GLU A 18 -29.38 20.28 11.38
C GLU A 18 -28.17 21.16 11.08
N THR A 19 -28.32 22.48 11.19
CA THR A 19 -27.20 23.43 11.01
C THR A 19 -26.23 23.44 12.20
N VAL A 20 -26.60 22.81 13.33
CA VAL A 20 -25.74 22.73 14.51
C VAL A 20 -24.89 21.45 14.42
N THR A 21 -23.62 21.61 14.17
CA THR A 21 -22.67 20.51 14.07
C THR A 21 -21.98 20.16 15.39
N THR A 22 -22.02 21.09 16.37
CA THR A 22 -21.27 20.91 17.64
C THR A 22 -22.04 21.49 18.82
N ILE A 23 -22.17 20.68 19.88
CA ILE A 23 -22.61 21.12 21.19
C ILE A 23 -21.41 21.11 22.13
N ASN A 24 -21.00 22.30 22.57
CA ASN A 24 -19.82 22.48 23.40
C ASN A 24 -20.06 22.07 24.87
N SER A 25 -18.97 21.97 25.62
CA SER A 25 -18.97 21.56 27.01
C SER A 25 -19.91 22.44 27.86
N ASN A 26 -20.70 21.81 28.73
CA ASN A 26 -21.61 22.45 29.66
C ASN A 26 -22.72 23.32 29.04
N ALA A 27 -23.00 23.20 27.73
CA ALA A 27 -23.93 24.09 27.03
C ALA A 27 -25.32 24.15 27.67
N PHE A 28 -25.85 23.02 28.15
CA PHE A 28 -27.14 22.85 28.84
C PHE A 28 -26.93 22.27 30.25
N TYR A 29 -25.84 22.68 30.91
CA TYR A 29 -25.52 22.23 32.27
C TYR A 29 -26.67 22.53 33.24
N ASN A 30 -27.09 21.51 34.00
CA ASN A 30 -28.10 21.64 35.07
C ASN A 30 -29.45 22.23 34.59
N CYS A 31 -29.89 21.96 33.35
CA CYS A 31 -31.24 22.26 32.90
C CYS A 31 -32.23 21.25 33.55
N SER A 32 -32.59 21.50 34.83
CA SER A 32 -33.26 20.55 35.70
C SER A 32 -34.68 20.16 35.27
N SER A 33 -35.34 20.98 34.44
CA SER A 33 -36.69 20.72 33.94
C SER A 33 -36.71 20.08 32.54
N LEU A 34 -35.54 19.89 31.89
CA LEU A 34 -35.44 19.39 30.55
C LEU A 34 -35.85 17.90 30.46
N LYS A 35 -36.97 17.64 29.76
CA LYS A 35 -37.56 16.30 29.58
C LYS A 35 -37.22 15.67 28.25
N ASN A 36 -37.15 16.48 27.19
CA ASN A 36 -36.98 16.01 25.85
C ASN A 36 -35.89 16.81 25.14
N VAL A 37 -35.00 16.10 24.45
CA VAL A 37 -34.02 16.69 23.51
C VAL A 37 -34.16 15.97 22.20
N GLN A 38 -34.42 16.71 21.14
CA GLN A 38 -34.42 16.21 19.77
C GLN A 38 -33.17 16.73 19.03
N PHE A 39 -32.28 15.81 18.70
CA PHE A 39 -31.14 16.09 17.85
C PHE A 39 -31.50 15.80 16.39
N SER A 40 -31.18 16.73 15.49
CA SER A 40 -31.29 16.47 14.06
C SER A 40 -30.01 15.86 13.51
N GLU A 41 -30.12 15.21 12.36
CA GLU A 41 -28.95 14.80 11.59
C GLU A 41 -28.12 16.04 11.23
N GLY A 42 -26.78 15.94 11.31
CA GLY A 42 -25.85 17.07 11.17
C GLY A 42 -25.03 17.33 12.45
N LEU A 43 -25.50 16.91 13.63
CA LEU A 43 -24.71 16.99 14.86
C LEU A 43 -23.56 15.97 14.80
N VAL A 44 -22.32 16.47 14.82
CA VAL A 44 -21.08 15.68 14.71
C VAL A 44 -20.38 15.52 16.05
N ASN A 45 -20.38 16.59 16.88
CA ASN A 45 -19.62 16.61 18.12
C ASN A 45 -20.49 16.98 19.32
N LEU A 46 -20.40 16.19 20.36
CA LEU A 46 -21.04 16.41 21.66
C LEU A 46 -19.97 16.29 22.76
N TYR A 47 -19.74 17.40 23.48
CA TYR A 47 -18.63 17.50 24.42
C TYR A 47 -19.05 17.41 25.88
N SER A 48 -18.04 17.38 26.76
CA SER A 48 -18.11 17.11 28.20
C SER A 48 -19.25 17.84 28.92
N ASN A 49 -20.04 17.09 29.69
CA ASN A 49 -21.08 17.63 30.55
C ASN A 49 -22.11 18.52 29.83
N ALA A 50 -22.27 18.41 28.52
CA ALA A 50 -23.16 19.27 27.73
C ALA A 50 -24.57 19.31 28.32
N PHE A 51 -25.06 18.19 28.87
CA PHE A 51 -26.36 18.01 29.54
C PHE A 51 -26.20 17.51 31.00
N TYR A 52 -25.16 17.98 31.70
CA TYR A 52 -24.91 17.58 33.08
C TYR A 52 -26.12 17.78 33.96
N ASN A 53 -26.51 16.76 34.77
CA ASN A 53 -27.62 16.80 35.71
C ASN A 53 -29.00 17.21 35.12
N CYS A 54 -29.26 16.95 33.84
CA CYS A 54 -30.61 17.07 33.26
C CYS A 54 -31.46 15.85 33.72
N LYS A 55 -31.89 15.83 35.00
CA LYS A 55 -32.44 14.66 35.66
C LYS A 55 -33.86 14.26 35.20
N GLN A 56 -34.56 15.13 34.46
CA GLN A 56 -35.88 14.86 33.90
C GLN A 56 -35.83 14.19 32.50
N LEU A 57 -34.66 14.11 31.88
CA LEU A 57 -34.50 13.36 30.64
C LEU A 57 -34.78 11.89 30.87
N SER A 58 -35.71 11.30 30.11
CA SER A 58 -36.07 9.89 30.17
C SER A 58 -35.53 9.06 29.05
N GLU A 59 -35.29 9.67 27.89
CA GLU A 59 -34.78 9.07 26.69
C GLU A 59 -33.75 10.00 26.00
N ILE A 60 -32.73 9.41 25.38
CA ILE A 60 -31.75 10.10 24.57
C ILE A 60 -31.68 9.39 23.23
N VAL A 61 -31.94 10.12 22.14
CA VAL A 61 -31.80 9.63 20.75
C VAL A 61 -30.67 10.39 20.10
N LEU A 62 -29.53 9.72 19.92
CA LEU A 62 -28.34 10.29 19.28
C LEU A 62 -28.39 10.07 17.76
N PRO A 63 -28.14 11.10 16.94
CA PRO A 63 -28.27 11.01 15.50
C PRO A 63 -27.18 10.14 14.87
N SER A 64 -27.43 9.64 13.65
CA SER A 64 -26.47 8.80 12.91
C SER A 64 -25.23 9.56 12.48
N SER A 65 -25.28 10.88 12.42
CA SER A 65 -24.17 11.78 12.09
C SER A 65 -23.16 11.99 13.23
N LEU A 66 -23.47 11.55 14.47
CA LEU A 66 -22.63 11.79 15.65
C LEU A 66 -21.32 10.97 15.55
N GLU A 67 -20.17 11.66 15.59
CA GLU A 67 -18.84 11.06 15.54
C GLU A 67 -18.12 11.09 16.90
N LYS A 68 -18.39 12.12 17.71
CA LYS A 68 -17.75 12.32 19.02
C LYS A 68 -18.78 12.53 20.13
N CYS A 69 -18.61 11.77 21.21
CA CYS A 69 -19.44 11.84 22.41
C CYS A 69 -18.51 11.85 23.63
N GLU A 70 -17.78 12.95 23.82
CA GLU A 70 -16.64 13.01 24.73
C GLU A 70 -17.00 13.54 26.13
N GLY A 71 -16.28 13.04 27.16
CA GLY A 71 -16.30 13.59 28.51
C GLY A 71 -17.64 13.47 29.23
N ALA A 72 -18.38 12.38 29.01
CA ALA A 72 -19.67 12.09 29.66
C ALA A 72 -20.69 13.23 29.51
N PRO A 73 -21.18 13.54 28.29
CA PRO A 73 -22.07 14.67 28.05
C PRO A 73 -23.37 14.62 28.87
N PHE A 74 -23.85 13.44 29.25
CA PHE A 74 -25.07 13.22 30.04
C PHE A 74 -24.77 12.77 31.46
N TYR A 75 -23.68 13.27 32.04
CA TYR A 75 -23.31 12.93 33.42
C TYR A 75 -24.43 13.26 34.39
N GLY A 76 -24.84 12.30 35.24
CA GLY A 76 -25.82 12.48 36.28
C GLY A 76 -27.27 12.66 35.79
N CYS A 77 -27.60 12.36 34.54
CA CYS A 77 -28.96 12.32 34.00
C CYS A 77 -29.71 11.08 34.48
N SER A 78 -30.04 11.03 35.79
CA SER A 78 -30.56 9.84 36.47
C SER A 78 -31.97 9.40 36.06
N GLY A 79 -32.70 10.22 35.30
CA GLY A 79 -34.02 9.89 34.75
C GLY A 79 -33.95 9.00 33.49
N VAL A 80 -32.81 8.92 32.82
CA VAL A 80 -32.68 8.20 31.55
C VAL A 80 -32.86 6.69 31.74
N LYS A 81 -33.71 6.08 30.90
CA LYS A 81 -33.97 4.64 30.82
C LYS A 81 -33.67 4.06 29.46
N LYS A 82 -33.60 4.89 28.43
CA LYS A 82 -33.35 4.49 27.07
C LYS A 82 -32.31 5.42 26.41
N VAL A 83 -31.32 4.83 25.79
CA VAL A 83 -30.40 5.51 24.87
C VAL A 83 -30.50 4.82 23.50
N GLU A 84 -30.83 5.55 22.48
CA GLU A 84 -30.79 5.06 21.09
C GLU A 84 -29.63 5.74 20.37
N ALA A 85 -28.57 4.99 20.07
CA ALA A 85 -27.43 5.47 19.31
C ALA A 85 -27.59 5.01 17.86
N ARG A 86 -27.88 5.94 16.95
CA ARG A 86 -28.20 5.67 15.54
C ARG A 86 -26.99 5.55 14.64
N SER A 87 -25.82 5.93 15.14
CA SER A 87 -24.55 5.81 14.42
C SER A 87 -24.18 4.33 14.26
N VAL A 88 -23.81 3.93 13.03
CA VAL A 88 -23.39 2.54 12.75
C VAL A 88 -22.04 2.25 13.40
N ILE A 89 -21.15 3.23 13.36
CA ILE A 89 -19.87 3.20 14.06
C ILE A 89 -20.04 3.95 15.39
N PRO A 90 -19.74 3.33 16.54
CA PRO A 90 -19.85 4.00 17.81
C PRO A 90 -19.10 5.33 17.85
N PRO A 91 -19.74 6.44 18.24
CA PRO A 91 -19.04 7.70 18.42
C PRO A 91 -17.87 7.56 19.38
N THR A 92 -16.74 8.21 19.07
CA THR A 92 -15.56 8.16 19.95
C THR A 92 -15.86 8.82 21.27
N THR A 93 -15.36 8.22 22.36
CA THR A 93 -15.42 8.77 23.72
C THR A 93 -14.00 8.94 24.24
N SER A 94 -13.79 9.81 25.21
CA SER A 94 -12.51 9.91 25.92
C SER A 94 -12.31 8.80 26.96
N GLY A 95 -12.91 7.62 26.73
CA GLY A 95 -12.90 6.48 27.67
C GLY A 95 -13.99 6.52 28.74
N SER A 96 -14.76 7.59 28.81
CA SER A 96 -15.86 7.73 29.77
C SER A 96 -17.19 7.31 29.15
N CYS A 97 -18.01 6.59 29.90
CA CYS A 97 -19.39 6.33 29.49
C CYS A 97 -20.14 7.64 29.25
N PRO A 98 -20.90 7.81 28.17
CA PRO A 98 -21.70 9.00 27.91
C PRO A 98 -22.68 9.34 29.06
N LEU A 99 -23.16 8.32 29.78
CA LEU A 99 -24.05 8.38 30.96
C LEU A 99 -23.33 8.11 32.28
N SER A 100 -22.14 8.64 32.49
CA SER A 100 -21.43 8.47 33.75
C SER A 100 -22.27 8.99 34.95
N ASN A 101 -22.11 8.37 36.12
CA ASN A 101 -22.87 8.65 37.33
C ASN A 101 -24.39 8.42 37.18
N VAL A 102 -24.79 7.40 36.44
CA VAL A 102 -26.14 6.87 36.28
C VAL A 102 -26.11 5.37 36.55
N ASN A 103 -27.19 4.81 37.14
CA ASN A 103 -27.29 3.36 37.31
C ASN A 103 -27.61 2.70 35.94
N LEU A 104 -26.60 2.16 35.28
CA LEU A 104 -26.74 1.58 33.96
C LEU A 104 -27.47 0.23 33.91
N ASN A 105 -27.76 -0.41 35.08
CA ASN A 105 -28.63 -1.60 35.12
C ASN A 105 -30.08 -1.28 34.69
N ASP A 106 -30.47 -0.03 34.80
CA ASP A 106 -31.82 0.44 34.48
C ASP A 106 -31.92 1.07 33.10
N VAL A 107 -30.83 1.06 32.32
CA VAL A 107 -30.74 1.73 31.03
C VAL A 107 -30.50 0.72 29.92
N VAL A 108 -31.32 0.77 28.87
CA VAL A 108 -31.12 -0.03 27.65
C VAL A 108 -30.51 0.85 26.57
N LEU A 109 -29.42 0.38 25.98
CA LEU A 109 -28.80 0.97 24.79
C LEU A 109 -29.33 0.28 23.53
N TYR A 110 -29.98 1.03 22.65
CA TYR A 110 -30.44 0.56 21.34
C TYR A 110 -29.45 1.01 20.28
N VAL A 111 -29.06 0.07 19.41
CA VAL A 111 -28.08 0.30 18.32
C VAL A 111 -28.56 -0.33 17.03
N PRO A 112 -28.05 0.12 15.84
CA PRO A 112 -28.38 -0.53 14.58
C PRO A 112 -28.02 -2.03 14.59
N SER A 113 -28.77 -2.86 13.88
CA SER A 113 -28.71 -4.34 13.95
C SER A 113 -27.32 -4.93 13.68
N TRP A 114 -26.52 -4.28 12.85
CA TRP A 114 -25.16 -4.71 12.51
C TRP A 114 -24.06 -4.06 13.37
N SER A 115 -24.41 -3.24 14.35
CA SER A 115 -23.46 -2.48 15.19
C SER A 115 -23.34 -3.00 16.62
N THR A 116 -24.08 -4.03 17.00
CA THR A 116 -24.12 -4.54 18.39
C THR A 116 -22.72 -4.93 18.89
N SER A 117 -21.94 -5.66 18.08
CA SER A 117 -20.57 -6.03 18.44
C SER A 117 -19.65 -4.82 18.60
N GLU A 118 -19.81 -3.83 17.73
CA GLU A 118 -19.00 -2.61 17.76
C GLU A 118 -19.24 -1.81 19.05
N TYR A 119 -20.51 -1.63 19.46
CA TYR A 119 -20.85 -0.91 20.68
C TYR A 119 -20.45 -1.65 21.94
N THR A 120 -20.56 -2.99 21.98
CA THR A 120 -20.16 -3.79 23.14
C THR A 120 -18.65 -3.81 23.37
N LEU A 121 -17.84 -3.52 22.33
CA LEU A 121 -16.38 -3.46 22.42
C LEU A 121 -15.84 -2.03 22.53
N ALA A 122 -16.62 -1.02 22.15
CA ALA A 122 -16.14 0.36 22.12
C ALA A 122 -15.98 0.97 23.51
N ASN A 123 -14.86 1.68 23.72
CA ASN A 123 -14.59 2.40 24.96
C ASN A 123 -15.75 3.33 25.33
N GLY A 124 -16.13 3.34 26.62
CA GLY A 124 -17.25 4.12 27.14
C GLY A 124 -18.62 3.49 26.86
N TRP A 125 -18.86 2.97 25.64
CA TRP A 125 -20.11 2.30 25.27
C TRP A 125 -20.22 0.90 25.86
N SER A 126 -19.11 0.18 26.00
CA SER A 126 -19.04 -1.14 26.63
C SER A 126 -19.47 -1.15 28.11
N SER A 127 -19.71 0.02 28.69
CA SER A 127 -20.25 0.17 30.07
C SER A 127 -21.74 -0.15 30.17
N PHE A 128 -22.50 -0.17 29.08
CA PHE A 128 -23.91 -0.53 29.09
C PHE A 128 -24.07 -2.05 29.22
N TYR A 129 -24.87 -2.48 30.22
CA TYR A 129 -25.10 -3.91 30.47
C TYR A 129 -26.12 -4.54 29.51
N THR A 130 -27.09 -3.75 29.06
CA THR A 130 -28.11 -4.21 28.10
C THR A 130 -27.98 -3.44 26.80
N VAL A 131 -27.67 -4.15 25.74
CA VAL A 131 -27.58 -3.62 24.36
C VAL A 131 -28.60 -4.38 23.51
N GLU A 132 -29.54 -3.65 22.92
CA GLU A 132 -30.59 -4.21 22.05
C GLU A 132 -30.52 -3.60 20.66
N VAL A 133 -31.18 -4.26 19.70
CA VAL A 133 -31.25 -3.80 18.32
C VAL A 133 -32.36 -2.76 18.17
N SER A 134 -32.02 -1.64 17.54
CA SER A 134 -33.00 -0.62 17.12
C SER A 134 -33.59 -0.98 15.76
N ASP A 135 -34.87 -0.65 15.56
CA ASP A 135 -35.53 -0.70 14.24
C ASP A 135 -35.08 0.44 13.32
N PHE A 136 -34.26 1.35 13.81
CA PHE A 136 -33.77 2.47 13.02
C PHE A 136 -32.76 2.01 11.94
N MET A 137 -33.02 2.43 10.69
CA MET A 137 -32.18 2.14 9.54
C MET A 137 -31.51 3.44 9.08
N PRO A 138 -30.20 3.64 9.33
CA PRO A 138 -29.47 4.85 8.96
C PRO A 138 -29.47 5.05 7.44
N GLN A 139 -29.92 6.20 6.97
CA GLN A 139 -29.89 6.56 5.55
C GLN A 139 -28.50 7.03 5.09
N TYR A 140 -27.65 7.41 6.03
CA TYR A 140 -26.29 7.86 5.78
C TYR A 140 -25.32 7.14 6.73
N ILE A 141 -24.29 6.50 6.15
CA ILE A 141 -23.27 5.76 6.90
C ILE A 141 -21.91 6.36 6.54
N LYS A 142 -21.22 6.93 7.53
CA LYS A 142 -19.85 7.39 7.40
C LYS A 142 -18.91 6.33 7.97
N VAL A 143 -18.06 5.76 7.12
CA VAL A 143 -17.05 4.78 7.49
C VAL A 143 -15.71 5.49 7.59
N ASN A 144 -15.23 5.73 8.81
CA ASN A 144 -13.97 6.43 9.10
C ASN A 144 -12.96 5.58 9.89
N LYS A 145 -13.30 4.32 10.15
CA LYS A 145 -12.45 3.26 10.72
C LYS A 145 -12.87 1.91 10.17
N ASP A 146 -12.22 0.84 10.56
CA ASP A 146 -12.59 -0.53 10.16
C ASP A 146 -14.03 -0.83 10.55
N PHE A 147 -14.83 -1.23 9.56
CA PHE A 147 -16.23 -1.60 9.73
C PHE A 147 -16.58 -2.86 8.95
N TYR A 148 -17.21 -3.82 9.64
CA TYR A 148 -17.61 -5.10 9.07
C TYR A 148 -19.13 -5.16 8.94
N PHE A 149 -19.63 -5.07 7.71
CA PHE A 149 -21.05 -5.23 7.44
C PHE A 149 -21.40 -6.72 7.38
N THR A 150 -22.12 -7.19 8.39
CA THR A 150 -22.57 -8.57 8.47
C THR A 150 -24.08 -8.60 8.59
N VAL A 151 -24.77 -9.10 7.59
CA VAL A 151 -26.22 -9.31 7.64
C VAL A 151 -26.49 -10.65 8.30
N ARG A 152 -27.07 -10.64 9.50
CA ARG A 152 -27.65 -11.83 10.15
C ARG A 152 -29.10 -12.05 9.77
N ASP A 153 -29.82 -10.96 9.45
CA ASP A 153 -31.23 -10.95 9.04
C ASP A 153 -31.41 -10.22 7.72
N THR A 154 -32.49 -10.54 7.00
CA THR A 154 -32.83 -9.90 5.72
C THR A 154 -33.07 -8.40 5.95
N VAL A 155 -32.11 -7.58 5.53
CA VAL A 155 -32.35 -6.15 5.34
C VAL A 155 -33.44 -6.00 4.30
N SER A 156 -34.41 -5.12 4.52
CA SER A 156 -35.44 -4.83 3.52
C SER A 156 -34.81 -4.57 2.17
N SER A 157 -35.36 -5.17 1.10
CA SER A 157 -34.89 -4.97 -0.28
C SER A 157 -34.90 -3.51 -0.73
N ASP A 158 -35.65 -2.67 -0.02
CA ASP A 158 -35.84 -1.25 -0.33
C ASP A 158 -34.87 -0.34 0.43
N TYR A 159 -34.12 -0.87 1.40
CA TYR A 159 -33.13 -0.10 2.13
C TYR A 159 -31.85 0.09 1.32
N ARG A 160 -31.54 1.34 1.02
CA ARG A 160 -30.37 1.76 0.24
C ARG A 160 -29.71 2.98 0.88
N PRO A 161 -28.79 2.79 1.83
CA PRO A 161 -28.10 3.90 2.46
C PRO A 161 -27.11 4.56 1.51
N ASN A 162 -26.75 5.80 1.84
CA ASN A 162 -25.56 6.46 1.29
C ASN A 162 -24.37 6.11 2.16
N ILE A 163 -23.27 5.62 1.57
CA ILE A 163 -22.06 5.24 2.28
C ILE A 163 -20.92 6.16 1.85
N SER A 164 -20.32 6.83 2.83
CA SER A 164 -19.11 7.63 2.63
C SER A 164 -17.94 7.00 3.39
N MET A 165 -16.97 6.49 2.66
CA MET A 165 -15.73 5.99 3.22
C MET A 165 -14.70 7.12 3.25
N THR A 166 -14.16 7.41 4.44
CA THR A 166 -13.23 8.51 4.66
C THR A 166 -12.10 8.04 5.57
N TYR A 167 -11.06 8.85 5.72
CA TYR A 167 -10.08 8.65 6.78
C TYR A 167 -10.43 9.53 7.98
N SER A 168 -10.09 9.05 9.18
CA SER A 168 -10.25 9.83 10.40
C SER A 168 -9.17 10.90 10.50
N SER A 169 -9.54 12.10 10.95
CA SER A 169 -8.58 13.13 11.33
C SER A 169 -8.06 12.97 12.76
N VAL A 170 -8.45 11.91 13.46
CA VAL A 170 -8.01 11.66 14.84
C VAL A 170 -6.63 11.04 14.79
N GLU A 171 -5.64 11.85 15.12
CA GLU A 171 -4.28 11.38 15.37
C GLU A 171 -4.26 10.63 16.70
N SER A 172 -4.00 9.33 16.66
CA SER A 172 -3.33 8.69 17.77
C SER A 172 -1.83 8.83 17.52
N THR A 173 -1.13 9.48 18.39
CA THR A 173 0.34 9.45 18.39
C THR A 173 0.77 8.19 19.13
N ASP A 174 1.60 7.36 18.48
CA ASP A 174 2.27 6.27 19.17
C ASP A 174 3.29 6.81 20.19
N ALA A 175 3.88 5.92 20.98
CA ALA A 175 4.89 6.29 22.01
C ALA A 175 6.12 7.01 21.44
N TYR A 176 6.28 7.08 20.11
CA TYR A 176 7.38 7.68 19.38
C TYR A 176 7.01 8.98 18.65
N GLY A 177 5.74 9.44 18.79
CA GLY A 177 5.27 10.69 18.19
C GLY A 177 4.80 10.56 16.73
N HIS A 178 4.56 9.34 16.23
CA HIS A 178 4.01 9.14 14.88
C HIS A 178 2.50 9.28 14.89
N SER A 179 1.99 10.06 13.96
CA SER A 179 0.54 10.22 13.78
C SER A 179 -0.04 9.01 13.04
N ASN A 180 -0.86 8.23 13.73
CA ASN A 180 -1.64 7.15 13.11
C ASN A 180 -3.02 7.68 12.73
N TYR A 181 -3.32 7.66 11.44
CA TYR A 181 -4.66 7.96 10.93
C TYR A 181 -5.46 6.67 10.84
N GLU A 182 -6.62 6.63 11.49
CA GLU A 182 -7.59 5.56 11.25
C GLU A 182 -8.19 5.74 9.85
N ARG A 183 -8.37 4.64 9.13
CA ARG A 183 -8.89 4.62 7.76
C ARG A 183 -10.27 3.98 7.76
N GLY A 184 -11.16 4.50 6.96
CA GLY A 184 -12.48 3.92 6.75
C GLY A 184 -12.39 2.71 5.82
N ASN A 185 -12.27 1.52 6.39
CA ASN A 185 -12.27 0.28 5.65
C ASN A 185 -13.63 -0.41 5.82
N LEU A 186 -14.30 -0.71 4.72
CA LEU A 186 -15.57 -1.42 4.71
C LEU A 186 -15.38 -2.85 4.20
N THR A 187 -15.73 -3.82 5.03
CA THR A 187 -15.79 -5.23 4.63
C THR A 187 -17.24 -5.71 4.65
N VAL A 188 -17.76 -6.13 3.48
CA VAL A 188 -19.08 -6.77 3.36
C VAL A 188 -18.87 -8.28 3.44
N SER A 189 -19.45 -8.94 4.45
CA SER A 189 -19.22 -10.36 4.73
C SER A 189 -19.82 -11.29 3.66
N GLY A 190 -19.30 -12.54 3.55
CA GLY A 190 -19.50 -13.44 2.42
C GLY A 190 -20.95 -13.92 2.15
N ARG A 191 -21.91 -13.69 3.06
CA ARG A 191 -23.33 -14.01 2.84
C ARG A 191 -24.19 -12.76 2.73
N SER A 192 -23.59 -11.59 2.87
CA SER A 192 -24.33 -10.33 2.90
C SER A 192 -24.58 -9.82 1.48
N LYS A 193 -25.78 -9.25 1.28
CA LYS A 193 -26.13 -8.48 0.09
C LYS A 193 -26.47 -7.07 0.54
N LEU A 194 -25.73 -6.10 0.02
CA LEU A 194 -25.89 -4.70 0.35
C LEU A 194 -26.22 -3.90 -0.90
N ALA A 195 -27.39 -3.27 -0.93
CA ALA A 195 -27.72 -2.27 -1.93
C ALA A 195 -27.42 -0.87 -1.35
N VAL A 196 -26.75 -0.03 -2.11
CA VAL A 196 -26.31 1.31 -1.73
C VAL A 196 -26.80 2.29 -2.79
N ASN A 197 -27.30 3.45 -2.37
CA ASN A 197 -27.66 4.51 -3.29
C ASN A 197 -26.39 5.26 -3.74
N ASP A 198 -25.71 5.93 -2.82
CA ASP A 198 -24.46 6.64 -3.11
C ASP A 198 -23.30 6.00 -2.34
N LEU A 199 -22.22 5.68 -3.04
CA LEU A 199 -20.97 5.18 -2.46
C LEU A 199 -19.84 6.16 -2.79
N SER A 200 -19.12 6.65 -1.78
CA SER A 200 -17.86 7.36 -1.99
C SER A 200 -16.70 6.63 -1.34
N ILE A 201 -15.60 6.51 -2.07
CA ILE A 201 -14.33 5.88 -1.65
C ILE A 201 -13.18 6.88 -1.84
N VAL A 202 -12.16 6.82 -1.00
CA VAL A 202 -10.96 7.67 -1.11
C VAL A 202 -9.78 6.83 -1.57
N VAL A 203 -9.08 7.28 -2.60
CA VAL A 203 -7.98 6.57 -3.22
C VAL A 203 -6.76 7.47 -3.39
N SER A 204 -5.61 6.99 -2.97
CA SER A 204 -4.29 7.58 -3.22
C SER A 204 -3.39 6.53 -3.86
N PRO A 205 -3.17 6.60 -5.18
CA PRO A 205 -2.47 5.54 -5.93
C PRO A 205 -0.96 5.53 -5.68
N PHE A 206 -0.45 6.53 -4.98
CA PHE A 206 0.98 6.65 -4.75
C PHE A 206 1.41 6.09 -3.40
N ALA A 207 2.48 5.32 -3.45
CA ALA A 207 3.21 4.91 -2.27
C ALA A 207 4.25 5.97 -1.91
N LYS A 208 4.18 6.55 -0.72
CA LYS A 208 5.36 7.19 -0.14
C LYS A 208 6.27 6.11 0.40
N TYR A 209 7.33 5.77 -0.34
CA TYR A 209 8.46 5.06 0.22
C TYR A 209 9.36 6.07 0.92
N TYR A 210 9.37 6.04 2.23
CA TYR A 210 10.52 6.43 3.01
C TYR A 210 11.06 5.14 3.63
N SER A 211 12.07 4.56 3.02
CA SER A 211 12.98 3.69 3.74
C SER A 211 14.07 4.58 4.32
N ASP A 212 13.77 5.37 5.33
CA ASP A 212 14.80 5.79 6.24
C ASP A 212 15.07 4.59 7.15
N HIS A 213 16.01 3.77 6.72
CA HIS A 213 16.63 2.76 7.56
C HIS A 213 17.47 3.50 8.59
N ASN A 214 16.84 4.02 9.63
CA ASN A 214 17.53 4.61 10.75
C ASN A 214 17.77 3.53 11.80
N VAL A 215 18.99 3.05 11.87
CA VAL A 215 19.48 2.28 13.01
C VAL A 215 19.86 3.25 14.12
N ALA A 216 18.92 3.63 14.97
CA ALA A 216 19.20 4.34 16.21
C ALA A 216 19.02 3.36 17.37
N ASN A 217 20.06 3.18 18.19
CA ASN A 217 20.06 2.36 19.41
C ASN A 217 19.83 0.85 19.23
N GLY A 218 20.22 0.26 18.10
CA GLY A 218 20.14 -1.19 17.88
C GLY A 218 18.74 -1.71 17.55
N TYR A 219 17.81 -0.84 17.22
CA TYR A 219 16.48 -1.20 16.69
C TYR A 219 16.35 -0.69 15.27
N GLU A 220 15.92 -1.57 14.35
CA GLU A 220 15.53 -1.20 12.99
C GLU A 220 14.19 -0.46 13.06
N TYR A 221 14.18 0.82 12.73
CA TYR A 221 12.95 1.58 12.57
C TYR A 221 12.72 1.82 11.08
N ASP A 222 11.74 1.14 10.55
CA ASP A 222 11.13 1.53 9.29
C ASP A 222 10.25 2.77 9.52
N ASN A 223 10.81 3.96 9.32
CA ASN A 223 10.03 5.20 9.35
C ASN A 223 9.10 5.27 8.13
N TYR A 224 8.03 4.48 8.16
CA TYR A 224 6.97 4.54 7.17
C TYR A 224 6.07 5.74 7.43
N ARG A 225 6.48 6.92 7.05
CA ARG A 225 5.55 8.05 6.91
C ARG A 225 4.67 7.82 5.67
N THR A 226 3.73 6.93 5.80
CA THR A 226 2.72 6.68 4.78
C THR A 226 1.54 7.61 5.00
N ASN A 227 1.58 8.82 4.45
CA ASN A 227 0.35 9.59 4.23
C ASN A 227 -0.47 8.93 3.12
N ILE A 228 -0.87 7.68 3.30
CA ILE A 228 -1.74 6.99 2.36
C ILE A 228 -3.16 7.21 2.85
N ASN A 229 -3.79 8.23 2.30
CA ASN A 229 -5.19 8.55 2.55
C ASN A 229 -6.10 7.69 1.66
N SER A 230 -5.89 6.37 1.61
CA SER A 230 -6.76 5.44 0.91
C SER A 230 -7.65 4.69 1.88
N THR A 231 -8.89 4.49 1.46
CA THR A 231 -9.84 3.57 2.12
C THR A 231 -9.80 2.22 1.40
N SER A 232 -10.32 1.17 2.03
CA SER A 232 -10.40 -0.17 1.44
C SER A 232 -11.83 -0.66 1.46
N LEU A 233 -12.36 -1.01 0.27
CA LEU A 233 -13.64 -1.69 0.13
C LEU A 233 -13.39 -3.16 -0.24
N ILE A 234 -13.69 -4.07 0.68
CA ILE A 234 -13.60 -5.51 0.46
C ILE A 234 -15.01 -6.10 0.49
N VAL A 235 -15.43 -6.70 -0.61
CA VAL A 235 -16.74 -7.34 -0.72
C VAL A 235 -16.55 -8.84 -0.87
N ASN A 236 -16.87 -9.59 0.20
CA ASN A 236 -16.87 -11.06 0.20
C ASN A 236 -18.26 -11.65 -0.09
N GLY A 237 -19.30 -10.80 -0.09
CA GLY A 237 -20.65 -11.09 -0.53
C GLY A 237 -20.97 -10.42 -1.86
N GLU A 238 -22.06 -9.68 -1.90
CA GLU A 238 -22.48 -8.85 -3.03
C GLU A 238 -22.78 -7.43 -2.53
N MET A 239 -22.26 -6.43 -3.22
CA MET A 239 -22.63 -5.04 -2.99
C MET A 239 -22.99 -4.40 -4.32
N ARG A 240 -24.13 -3.72 -4.34
CA ARG A 240 -24.62 -2.97 -5.51
C ARG A 240 -24.74 -1.51 -5.15
N ALA A 241 -24.06 -0.65 -5.90
CA ALA A 241 -24.14 0.80 -5.73
C ALA A 241 -24.73 1.45 -6.99
N GLU A 242 -25.70 2.34 -6.80
CA GLU A 242 -26.33 3.06 -7.93
C GLU A 242 -25.44 4.22 -8.41
N ASN A 243 -24.84 4.94 -7.48
CA ASN A 243 -23.89 6.00 -7.78
C ASN A 243 -22.59 5.73 -7.03
N VAL A 244 -21.48 5.77 -7.75
CA VAL A 244 -20.15 5.64 -7.15
C VAL A 244 -19.34 6.89 -7.45
N ARG A 245 -18.65 7.39 -6.42
CA ARG A 245 -17.65 8.44 -6.55
C ARG A 245 -16.36 7.97 -5.92
N MET A 246 -15.27 8.08 -6.67
CA MET A 246 -13.93 7.89 -6.15
C MET A 246 -13.26 9.26 -5.99
N ASP A 247 -12.83 9.57 -4.77
CA ASP A 247 -12.05 10.77 -4.46
C ASP A 247 -10.58 10.43 -4.64
N LEU A 248 -10.02 10.78 -5.80
CA LEU A 248 -8.65 10.50 -6.19
C LEU A 248 -7.71 11.60 -5.70
N ASN A 249 -6.71 11.23 -4.92
CA ASN A 249 -5.66 12.12 -4.44
C ASN A 249 -4.38 11.92 -5.25
N ASN A 250 -3.88 12.96 -5.88
CA ASN A 250 -2.65 12.96 -6.66
C ASN A 250 -1.62 13.96 -6.13
N TYR A 251 -0.32 13.62 -6.25
CA TYR A 251 0.75 14.60 -6.04
C TYR A 251 0.69 15.71 -7.08
N ASN A 252 0.90 16.93 -6.60
CA ASN A 252 1.00 18.07 -7.49
C ASN A 252 2.36 18.09 -8.21
N SER A 253 2.35 18.50 -9.48
CA SER A 253 3.54 18.70 -10.32
C SER A 253 4.40 17.45 -10.53
N ARG A 254 3.81 16.25 -10.46
CA ARG A 254 4.50 14.97 -10.68
C ARG A 254 3.66 14.03 -11.52
N TRP A 255 4.33 13.21 -12.33
CA TRP A 255 3.68 12.09 -12.99
C TRP A 255 3.36 10.99 -12.00
N GLN A 256 2.18 10.40 -12.13
CA GLN A 256 1.73 9.29 -11.31
C GLN A 256 1.07 8.23 -12.17
N PHE A 257 1.29 6.98 -11.80
CA PHE A 257 0.58 5.85 -12.40
C PHE A 257 -0.75 5.68 -11.67
N VAL A 258 -1.83 5.60 -12.45
CA VAL A 258 -3.19 5.48 -11.92
C VAL A 258 -3.94 4.37 -12.64
N THR A 259 -4.82 3.69 -11.91
CA THR A 259 -5.79 2.74 -12.45
C THR A 259 -7.14 2.92 -11.76
N PHE A 260 -8.18 2.37 -12.35
CA PHE A 260 -9.53 2.44 -11.81
C PHE A 260 -10.11 1.02 -11.70
N PRO A 261 -10.86 0.71 -10.63
CA PRO A 261 -11.49 -0.61 -10.46
C PRO A 261 -12.78 -0.77 -11.29
N PHE A 262 -13.11 0.23 -12.11
CA PHE A 262 -14.27 0.30 -13.00
C PHE A 262 -13.94 1.20 -14.20
N ASP A 263 -14.72 1.07 -15.27
CA ASP A 263 -14.55 1.92 -16.45
C ASP A 263 -14.94 3.37 -16.15
N VAL A 264 -14.11 4.31 -16.61
CA VAL A 264 -14.27 5.75 -16.39
C VAL A 264 -14.10 6.50 -17.70
N LYS A 265 -15.04 7.36 -18.06
CA LYS A 265 -14.85 8.30 -19.16
C LYS A 265 -13.96 9.47 -18.68
N VAL A 266 -12.99 9.89 -19.47
CA VAL A 266 -12.07 11.00 -19.07
C VAL A 266 -12.85 12.26 -18.68
N SER A 267 -13.96 12.57 -19.37
CA SER A 267 -14.87 13.69 -19.02
C SER A 267 -15.54 13.57 -17.64
N ASP A 268 -15.57 12.37 -17.06
CA ASP A 268 -16.15 12.10 -15.74
C ASP A 268 -15.13 12.21 -14.60
N ILE A 269 -13.90 12.64 -14.91
CA ILE A 269 -12.85 13.02 -13.95
C ILE A 269 -12.88 14.53 -13.78
N VAL A 270 -13.25 15.00 -12.58
CA VAL A 270 -13.46 16.42 -12.30
C VAL A 270 -12.52 16.87 -11.18
N PRO A 271 -11.62 17.86 -11.41
CA PRO A 271 -10.82 18.40 -10.33
C PRO A 271 -11.69 19.13 -9.30
N GLN A 272 -11.38 18.95 -8.01
CA GLN A 272 -12.13 19.64 -6.94
C GLN A 272 -11.90 21.14 -6.92
N LYS A 273 -10.78 21.59 -7.48
CA LYS A 273 -10.44 23.01 -7.65
C LYS A 273 -10.40 23.34 -9.13
N GLU A 274 -11.16 24.33 -9.56
CA GLU A 274 -11.21 24.79 -10.97
C GLU A 274 -9.85 25.26 -11.49
N THR A 275 -8.96 25.71 -10.60
CA THR A 275 -7.60 26.16 -10.94
C THR A 275 -6.63 25.00 -11.24
N THR A 276 -7.06 23.76 -11.05
CA THR A 276 -6.22 22.59 -11.31
C THR A 276 -6.14 22.28 -12.79
N SER A 277 -4.97 22.39 -13.39
CA SER A 277 -4.70 21.85 -14.73
C SER A 277 -4.23 20.40 -14.64
N TRP A 278 -4.63 19.56 -15.58
CA TRP A 278 -4.26 18.16 -15.57
C TRP A 278 -4.30 17.52 -16.96
N VAL A 279 -3.59 16.40 -17.10
CA VAL A 279 -3.58 15.58 -18.30
C VAL A 279 -3.47 14.10 -17.89
N ILE A 280 -4.13 13.23 -18.67
CA ILE A 280 -4.03 11.78 -18.54
C ILE A 280 -3.59 11.18 -19.87
N ARG A 281 -2.75 10.14 -19.82
CA ARG A 281 -2.20 9.46 -21.00
C ARG A 281 -2.31 7.96 -20.84
N GLY A 282 -2.60 7.29 -21.96
CA GLY A 282 -2.51 5.84 -22.09
C GLY A 282 -1.10 5.41 -22.54
N HIS A 283 -0.71 4.19 -22.19
CA HIS A 283 0.51 3.55 -22.65
C HIS A 283 0.27 2.85 -23.99
N ASN A 284 1.16 3.06 -24.94
CA ASN A 284 1.17 2.35 -26.24
C ASN A 284 2.30 1.32 -26.25
N SER A 285 1.95 0.08 -25.96
CA SER A 285 2.90 -1.03 -25.88
C SER A 285 3.55 -1.36 -27.24
N ALA A 286 2.84 -1.18 -28.34
CA ALA A 286 3.37 -1.39 -29.69
C ALA A 286 4.46 -0.37 -30.05
N MET A 287 4.30 0.89 -29.69
CA MET A 287 5.33 1.93 -29.90
C MET A 287 6.57 1.65 -29.04
N ARG A 288 6.37 1.16 -27.82
CA ARG A 288 7.48 0.74 -26.97
C ARG A 288 8.25 -0.44 -27.59
N ALA A 289 7.54 -1.47 -28.04
CA ALA A 289 8.13 -2.62 -28.71
C ALA A 289 8.95 -2.22 -29.97
N ALA A 290 8.46 -1.22 -30.71
CA ALA A 290 9.14 -0.65 -31.86
C ALA A 290 10.32 0.30 -31.52
N GLY A 291 10.66 0.48 -30.21
CA GLY A 291 11.72 1.37 -29.75
C GLY A 291 11.44 2.87 -29.92
N LYS A 292 10.18 3.24 -30.18
CA LYS A 292 9.75 4.64 -30.38
C LYS A 292 9.40 5.30 -29.04
N VAL A 293 10.38 5.50 -28.18
CA VAL A 293 10.20 5.97 -26.79
C VAL A 293 9.44 7.29 -26.66
N ASP A 294 9.56 8.21 -27.62
CA ASP A 294 8.85 9.50 -27.60
C ASP A 294 7.35 9.38 -27.92
N SER A 295 6.90 8.21 -28.39
CA SER A 295 5.52 7.96 -28.81
C SER A 295 4.79 6.92 -27.94
N VAL A 296 5.39 6.51 -26.83
CA VAL A 296 4.81 5.49 -25.95
C VAL A 296 3.63 6.04 -25.11
N TRP A 297 3.53 7.35 -24.98
CA TRP A 297 2.48 7.99 -24.19
C TRP A 297 1.53 8.76 -25.11
N VAL A 298 0.26 8.34 -25.11
CA VAL A 298 -0.80 8.93 -25.93
C VAL A 298 -1.71 9.77 -25.06
N ASN A 299 -1.87 11.06 -25.41
CA ASN A 299 -2.84 11.93 -24.71
C ASN A 299 -4.26 11.41 -24.94
N LEU A 300 -5.01 11.29 -23.88
CA LEU A 300 -6.42 10.92 -23.92
C LEU A 300 -7.30 12.17 -23.94
N THR A 301 -8.44 12.07 -24.59
CA THR A 301 -9.44 13.12 -24.76
C THR A 301 -10.63 12.90 -23.85
N ALA A 302 -11.49 13.88 -23.73
CA ALA A 302 -12.71 13.81 -22.90
C ALA A 302 -13.61 12.61 -23.23
N ASP A 303 -13.58 12.12 -24.47
CA ASP A 303 -14.45 11.04 -24.96
C ASP A 303 -13.87 9.64 -24.75
N ASP A 304 -12.58 9.53 -24.44
CA ASP A 304 -11.92 8.25 -24.22
C ASP A 304 -12.41 7.59 -22.92
N VAL A 305 -12.44 6.27 -22.92
CA VAL A 305 -12.80 5.44 -21.77
C VAL A 305 -11.55 4.81 -21.18
N LEU A 306 -11.33 5.02 -19.91
CA LEU A 306 -10.32 4.35 -19.10
C LEU A 306 -10.88 3.01 -18.65
N GLU A 307 -10.32 1.92 -19.14
CA GLU A 307 -10.80 0.56 -18.85
C GLU A 307 -10.37 0.12 -17.46
N ALA A 308 -11.25 -0.61 -16.77
CA ALA A 308 -11.01 -1.17 -15.44
C ALA A 308 -9.74 -2.04 -15.42
N GLY A 309 -8.86 -1.79 -14.46
CA GLY A 309 -7.62 -2.54 -14.30
C GLY A 309 -6.49 -2.21 -15.28
N LYS A 310 -6.74 -1.46 -16.36
CA LYS A 310 -5.66 -0.88 -17.16
C LYS A 310 -5.00 0.28 -16.44
N GLY A 311 -3.72 0.48 -16.73
CA GLY A 311 -2.94 1.57 -16.14
C GLY A 311 -2.82 2.77 -17.06
N TYR A 312 -2.73 3.93 -16.47
CA TYR A 312 -2.57 5.23 -17.13
C TYR A 312 -1.54 6.06 -16.39
N ILE A 313 -1.05 7.14 -17.00
CA ILE A 313 -0.29 8.14 -16.28
C ILE A 313 -1.05 9.46 -16.23
N MET A 314 -0.99 10.10 -15.07
CA MET A 314 -1.66 11.37 -14.82
C MET A 314 -0.66 12.38 -14.28
N HIS A 315 -0.74 13.61 -14.78
CA HIS A 315 0.00 14.75 -14.26
C HIS A 315 -0.98 15.88 -13.99
N ASN A 316 -0.79 16.57 -12.88
CA ASN A 316 -1.60 17.72 -12.52
C ASN A 316 -0.76 18.82 -11.92
N TYR A 317 -1.26 20.04 -12.03
CA TYR A 317 -0.68 21.22 -11.41
C TYR A 317 -1.78 22.06 -10.77
N GLN A 318 -1.58 22.41 -9.51
CA GLN A 318 -2.42 23.32 -8.75
C GLN A 318 -1.51 24.27 -7.96
N PRO A 319 -1.61 25.58 -8.11
CA PRO A 319 -0.81 26.54 -7.34
C PRO A 319 -0.99 26.37 -5.84
N ASP A 320 0.09 26.52 -5.07
CA ASP A 320 0.12 26.57 -3.60
C ASP A 320 -0.30 25.30 -2.85
N TYR A 321 -0.36 24.14 -3.54
CA TYR A 321 -0.73 22.87 -2.93
C TYR A 321 0.28 21.75 -3.22
N THR A 322 0.42 20.83 -2.28
CA THR A 322 1.26 19.63 -2.44
C THR A 322 0.52 18.49 -3.14
N ASN A 323 -0.79 18.44 -2.97
CA ASN A 323 -1.67 17.43 -3.55
C ASN A 323 -2.86 18.07 -4.24
N SER A 324 -3.38 17.41 -5.26
CA SER A 324 -4.63 17.75 -5.93
C SER A 324 -5.63 16.62 -5.78
N TRP A 325 -6.90 17.00 -5.65
CA TRP A 325 -8.00 16.05 -5.50
C TRP A 325 -8.91 16.08 -6.73
N PHE A 326 -9.38 14.90 -7.13
CA PHE A 326 -10.30 14.72 -8.24
C PHE A 326 -11.50 13.88 -7.81
N TRP A 327 -12.68 14.28 -8.25
CA TRP A 327 -13.86 13.43 -8.21
C TRP A 327 -13.93 12.60 -9.48
N VAL A 328 -13.97 11.29 -9.33
CA VAL A 328 -14.05 10.34 -10.44
C VAL A 328 -15.36 9.60 -10.37
N TYR A 329 -16.13 9.67 -11.44
CA TYR A 329 -17.45 9.04 -11.54
C TYR A 329 -17.42 7.94 -12.60
N PRO A 330 -17.74 6.67 -12.28
CA PRO A 330 -17.79 5.63 -13.28
C PRO A 330 -18.96 5.86 -14.22
N LEU A 331 -18.67 6.06 -15.50
CA LEU A 331 -19.61 6.17 -16.62
C LEU A 331 -20.92 6.91 -16.25
N LYS A 332 -20.81 8.12 -15.75
CA LYS A 332 -21.89 8.97 -15.22
C LYS A 332 -23.15 9.06 -16.10
N ASN A 333 -23.04 8.82 -17.40
CA ASN A 333 -24.10 8.97 -18.39
C ASN A 333 -24.63 7.67 -18.99
N SER A 334 -24.26 6.49 -18.46
CA SER A 334 -24.81 5.21 -18.94
C SER A 334 -26.20 4.94 -18.38
N VAL A 335 -27.06 4.29 -19.16
CA VAL A 335 -28.50 4.08 -18.86
C VAL A 335 -28.72 3.10 -17.71
N ASN A 336 -27.76 2.19 -17.42
CA ASN A 336 -27.81 1.21 -16.32
C ASN A 336 -26.54 1.30 -15.49
N ARG A 337 -26.55 2.15 -14.46
CA ARG A 337 -25.34 2.56 -13.73
C ARG A 337 -24.97 1.74 -12.53
N GLN A 338 -25.70 0.69 -12.24
CA GLN A 338 -25.44 -0.07 -11.04
C GLN A 338 -24.09 -0.78 -11.13
N LEU A 339 -23.12 -0.37 -10.29
CA LEU A 339 -21.88 -1.09 -10.10
C LEU A 339 -22.08 -2.23 -9.11
N ILE A 340 -21.61 -3.42 -9.50
CA ILE A 340 -21.65 -4.62 -8.67
C ILE A 340 -20.25 -4.94 -8.22
N PHE A 341 -20.06 -4.95 -6.90
CA PHE A 341 -18.86 -5.43 -6.25
C PHE A 341 -19.13 -6.83 -5.70
N SER A 342 -18.26 -7.78 -6.03
CA SER A 342 -18.40 -9.18 -5.63
C SER A 342 -17.06 -9.74 -5.14
N SER A 343 -17.11 -10.98 -4.66
CA SER A 343 -15.92 -11.72 -4.20
C SER A 343 -15.19 -12.46 -5.31
N GLU A 344 -15.35 -12.06 -6.56
CA GLU A 344 -14.75 -12.76 -7.69
C GLU A 344 -13.31 -12.32 -7.93
N ASP A 345 -12.54 -13.25 -8.50
CA ASP A 345 -11.22 -12.95 -9.04
C ASP A 345 -11.37 -11.98 -10.22
N ARG A 346 -10.34 -11.18 -10.47
CA ARG A 346 -10.30 -10.22 -11.58
C ARG A 346 -9.19 -10.58 -12.54
N THR A 347 -9.51 -10.76 -13.81
CA THR A 347 -8.55 -11.07 -14.86
C THR A 347 -8.36 -9.88 -15.77
N ILE A 348 -7.10 -9.57 -16.09
CA ILE A 348 -6.69 -8.49 -17.01
C ILE A 348 -5.92 -9.13 -18.15
N GLU A 349 -6.40 -8.91 -19.38
CA GLU A 349 -5.75 -9.37 -20.61
C GLU A 349 -4.48 -8.57 -20.87
N LEU A 350 -3.43 -9.27 -21.36
CA LEU A 350 -2.14 -8.69 -21.70
C LEU A 350 -1.94 -8.65 -23.22
N GLU A 351 -1.57 -7.48 -23.71
CA GLU A 351 -1.21 -7.30 -25.13
C GLU A 351 0.14 -7.95 -25.44
N GLU A 352 0.21 -8.62 -26.57
CA GLU A 352 1.45 -9.11 -27.15
C GLU A 352 1.93 -8.17 -28.24
N ASN A 353 3.17 -7.68 -28.13
CA ASN A 353 3.80 -6.83 -29.13
C ASN A 353 5.21 -7.31 -29.40
N LEU A 354 5.47 -7.76 -30.62
CA LEU A 354 6.78 -8.21 -31.05
C LEU A 354 7.79 -7.06 -31.07
N ALA A 355 9.00 -7.33 -30.66
CA ALA A 355 10.11 -6.39 -30.66
C ALA A 355 11.37 -7.05 -31.19
N GLU A 356 12.33 -6.24 -31.67
CA GLU A 356 13.65 -6.70 -32.08
C GLU A 356 14.43 -7.33 -30.92
N PHE A 357 14.26 -6.74 -29.73
CA PHE A 357 14.91 -7.22 -28.51
C PHE A 357 13.86 -7.60 -27.44
N ASP A 358 14.02 -8.74 -26.81
CA ASP A 358 13.06 -9.27 -25.82
C ASP A 358 12.84 -8.33 -24.65
N HIS A 359 13.84 -7.55 -24.23
CA HIS A 359 13.69 -6.57 -23.14
C HIS A 359 12.75 -5.39 -23.45
N ASN A 360 12.33 -5.19 -24.71
CA ASN A 360 11.35 -4.20 -25.14
C ASN A 360 9.98 -4.78 -25.48
N ARG A 361 9.88 -6.13 -25.54
CA ARG A 361 8.70 -6.84 -25.99
C ARG A 361 7.57 -6.81 -24.97
N SER A 362 6.35 -6.61 -25.42
CA SER A 362 5.08 -6.92 -24.71
C SER A 362 4.96 -6.31 -23.30
N TRP A 363 5.42 -5.06 -23.12
CA TRP A 363 5.21 -4.34 -21.88
C TRP A 363 3.79 -3.79 -21.80
N ASN A 364 3.07 -4.12 -20.73
CA ASN A 364 1.72 -3.70 -20.43
C ASN A 364 1.68 -2.85 -19.18
N LEU A 365 0.95 -1.75 -19.19
CA LEU A 365 0.64 -0.97 -18.00
C LEU A 365 -0.74 -1.37 -17.49
N ILE A 366 -0.76 -2.05 -16.37
CA ILE A 366 -1.97 -2.54 -15.69
C ILE A 366 -2.03 -1.99 -14.27
N GLY A 367 -3.08 -2.27 -13.53
CA GLY A 367 -3.16 -1.84 -12.15
C GLY A 367 -4.04 -2.71 -11.26
N ASN A 368 -4.05 -2.39 -9.98
CA ASN A 368 -4.87 -3.05 -8.99
C ASN A 368 -6.37 -2.92 -9.34
N PRO A 369 -7.05 -4.00 -9.70
CA PRO A 369 -8.45 -3.95 -10.15
C PRO A 369 -9.46 -3.87 -8.99
N TYR A 370 -8.98 -3.81 -7.74
CA TYR A 370 -9.82 -3.73 -6.57
C TYR A 370 -9.74 -2.36 -5.87
N PRO A 371 -10.85 -1.88 -5.31
CA PRO A 371 -10.87 -0.65 -4.51
C PRO A 371 -10.36 -0.89 -3.06
N CYS A 372 -9.31 -1.68 -2.92
CA CYS A 372 -8.64 -2.00 -1.66
C CYS A 372 -7.15 -2.24 -1.90
N PHE A 373 -6.36 -2.37 -0.85
CA PHE A 373 -4.97 -2.83 -0.97
C PHE A 373 -4.93 -4.28 -1.45
N TYR A 374 -3.85 -4.64 -2.16
CA TYR A 374 -3.72 -5.96 -2.75
C TYR A 374 -2.28 -6.48 -2.63
N ASP A 375 -2.14 -7.70 -2.11
CA ASP A 375 -0.85 -8.39 -2.03
C ASP A 375 -0.48 -9.01 -3.38
N SER A 376 0.59 -8.51 -4.00
CA SER A 376 1.05 -8.96 -5.33
C SER A 376 1.38 -10.46 -5.40
N ARG A 377 1.67 -11.10 -4.27
CA ARG A 377 1.95 -12.54 -4.21
C ARG A 377 0.74 -13.41 -4.58
N PHE A 378 -0.46 -12.85 -4.59
CA PHE A 378 -1.70 -13.53 -4.98
C PHE A 378 -2.09 -13.33 -6.44
N MET A 379 -1.34 -12.55 -7.22
CA MET A 379 -1.46 -12.58 -8.67
C MET A 379 -0.99 -13.93 -9.21
N ASP A 380 -1.59 -14.45 -10.26
CA ASP A 380 -1.07 -15.61 -11.01
C ASP A 380 0.03 -15.18 -12.01
N PHE A 381 0.98 -14.42 -11.51
CA PHE A 381 2.07 -13.83 -12.29
C PHE A 381 3.38 -13.96 -11.52
N ASP A 382 4.33 -14.72 -12.07
CA ASP A 382 5.59 -15.05 -11.41
C ASP A 382 6.79 -14.24 -11.96
N ALA A 383 6.58 -13.49 -13.05
CA ALA A 383 7.61 -12.63 -13.61
C ALA A 383 7.75 -11.30 -12.82
N PRO A 384 8.90 -10.62 -12.93
CA PRO A 384 9.07 -9.30 -12.34
C PRO A 384 8.10 -8.27 -12.90
N PHE A 385 7.73 -7.31 -12.05
CA PHE A 385 6.93 -6.15 -12.42
C PHE A 385 7.60 -4.85 -11.96
N MET A 386 7.22 -3.72 -12.57
CA MET A 386 7.85 -2.42 -12.29
C MET A 386 6.83 -1.41 -11.79
N VAL A 387 7.12 -0.83 -10.64
CA VAL A 387 6.31 0.22 -10.01
C VAL A 387 6.97 1.57 -10.23
N TRP A 388 6.17 2.57 -10.49
CA TRP A 388 6.62 3.96 -10.53
C TRP A 388 6.65 4.56 -9.13
N ASN A 389 7.84 4.93 -8.66
CA ASN A 389 7.98 5.68 -7.43
C ASN A 389 7.84 7.19 -7.73
N SER A 390 6.66 7.74 -7.46
CA SER A 390 6.37 9.16 -7.74
C SER A 390 7.15 10.13 -6.83
N TYR A 391 7.72 9.67 -5.73
CA TYR A 391 8.59 10.49 -4.87
C TYR A 391 9.99 10.60 -5.45
N ASN A 392 10.64 9.48 -5.74
CA ASN A 392 11.98 9.44 -6.33
C ASN A 392 11.96 9.64 -7.85
N GLN A 393 10.78 9.64 -8.48
CA GLN A 393 10.59 9.77 -9.94
C GLN A 393 11.41 8.72 -10.72
N ASN A 394 11.41 7.48 -10.24
CA ASN A 394 12.10 6.36 -10.86
C ASN A 394 11.25 5.08 -10.87
N TYR A 395 11.69 4.10 -11.63
CA TYR A 395 11.08 2.79 -11.69
C TYR A 395 11.78 1.82 -10.76
N VAL A 396 11.01 1.11 -9.95
CA VAL A 396 11.51 0.08 -9.02
C VAL A 396 10.93 -1.26 -9.41
N ALA A 397 11.80 -2.24 -9.66
CA ALA A 397 11.40 -3.59 -10.00
C ALA A 397 11.20 -4.45 -8.74
N TYR A 398 10.15 -5.27 -8.77
CA TYR A 398 9.81 -6.27 -7.75
C TYR A 398 9.58 -7.61 -8.42
N ASN A 399 9.84 -8.69 -7.69
CA ASN A 399 9.47 -10.03 -8.11
C ASN A 399 8.48 -10.61 -7.10
N PRO A 400 7.26 -11.02 -7.51
CA PRO A 400 6.26 -11.55 -6.58
C PRO A 400 6.72 -12.79 -5.82
N ALA A 401 7.70 -13.53 -6.35
CA ALA A 401 8.28 -14.69 -5.67
C ALA A 401 9.19 -14.31 -4.49
N ASP A 402 9.77 -13.11 -4.51
CA ASP A 402 10.78 -12.65 -3.55
C ASP A 402 10.27 -11.53 -2.65
N ASP A 403 9.30 -10.74 -3.15
CA ASP A 403 8.85 -9.50 -2.54
C ASP A 403 7.36 -9.55 -2.18
N ALA A 404 7.02 -9.24 -0.95
CA ALA A 404 5.64 -9.04 -0.51
C ALA A 404 5.22 -7.59 -0.79
N TYR A 405 5.05 -7.21 -2.07
CA TYR A 405 4.63 -5.87 -2.43
C TYR A 405 3.12 -5.72 -2.32
N ILE A 406 2.67 -4.71 -1.57
CA ILE A 406 1.26 -4.39 -1.42
C ILE A 406 0.88 -3.23 -2.33
N LEU A 407 0.12 -3.51 -3.37
CA LEU A 407 -0.43 -2.51 -4.29
C LEU A 407 -1.48 -1.66 -3.57
N SER A 408 -1.40 -0.34 -3.72
CA SER A 408 -2.42 0.58 -3.22
C SER A 408 -3.69 0.51 -4.10
N PRO A 409 -4.86 0.88 -3.57
CA PRO A 409 -6.03 1.15 -4.41
C PRO A 409 -5.68 2.21 -5.45
N GLY A 410 -6.00 1.94 -6.71
CA GLY A 410 -5.72 2.85 -7.82
C GLY A 410 -4.26 2.90 -8.29
N GLU A 411 -3.36 2.08 -7.77
CA GLU A 411 -1.96 2.00 -8.20
C GLU A 411 -1.82 1.16 -9.48
N ALA A 412 -1.12 1.71 -10.48
CA ALA A 412 -0.76 1.01 -11.70
C ALA A 412 0.75 0.70 -11.76
N PHE A 413 1.09 -0.33 -12.50
CA PHE A 413 2.45 -0.84 -12.64
C PHE A 413 2.66 -1.53 -13.98
N PHE A 414 3.91 -1.64 -14.42
CA PHE A 414 4.25 -2.35 -15.63
C PHE A 414 4.51 -3.83 -15.37
N VAL A 415 3.98 -4.65 -16.27
CA VAL A 415 4.32 -6.07 -16.40
C VAL A 415 4.81 -6.33 -17.83
N GLN A 416 5.75 -7.24 -17.98
CA GLN A 416 6.15 -7.74 -19.27
C GLN A 416 5.49 -9.11 -19.48
N ARG A 417 4.68 -9.25 -20.55
CA ARG A 417 3.97 -10.49 -20.85
C ARG A 417 4.95 -11.58 -21.26
N PRO A 418 5.11 -12.67 -20.50
CA PRO A 418 5.83 -13.87 -20.94
C PRO A 418 5.13 -14.53 -22.14
N PHE A 419 5.87 -15.34 -22.92
CA PHE A 419 5.36 -15.90 -24.18
C PHE A 419 4.06 -16.71 -24.04
N GLU A 420 3.88 -17.42 -22.92
CA GLU A 420 2.77 -18.35 -22.73
C GLU A 420 1.66 -17.77 -21.83
N GLN A 421 1.78 -16.52 -21.39
CA GLN A 421 0.82 -15.91 -20.45
C GLN A 421 0.03 -14.77 -21.10
N GLU A 422 -1.25 -15.02 -21.40
CA GLU A 422 -2.12 -14.05 -22.10
C GLU A 422 -2.83 -13.08 -21.16
N SER A 423 -2.93 -13.41 -19.88
CA SER A 423 -3.63 -12.60 -18.89
C SER A 423 -3.03 -12.74 -17.50
N ILE A 424 -3.41 -11.85 -16.59
CA ILE A 424 -3.10 -11.94 -15.15
C ILE A 424 -4.40 -12.00 -14.37
N THR A 425 -4.53 -13.00 -13.53
CA THR A 425 -5.65 -13.12 -12.59
C THR A 425 -5.22 -12.64 -11.20
N PHE A 426 -5.92 -11.62 -10.72
CA PHE A 426 -5.84 -11.13 -9.35
C PHE A 426 -6.81 -11.93 -8.49
N ARG A 427 -6.28 -12.84 -7.66
CA ARG A 427 -7.10 -13.67 -6.79
C ARG A 427 -7.69 -12.84 -5.65
N LYS A 428 -8.94 -13.06 -5.31
CA LYS A 428 -9.66 -12.33 -4.26
C LYS A 428 -9.01 -12.42 -2.87
N GLU A 429 -8.26 -13.47 -2.60
CA GLU A 429 -7.55 -13.69 -1.33
C GLU A 429 -6.44 -12.68 -1.10
N GLY A 430 -5.91 -12.07 -2.16
CA GLY A 430 -4.89 -11.03 -2.07
C GLY A 430 -5.40 -9.66 -1.60
N ARG A 431 -6.73 -9.48 -1.45
CA ARG A 431 -7.32 -8.21 -1.01
C ARG A 431 -7.06 -7.96 0.47
N GLN A 432 -6.65 -6.73 0.81
CA GLN A 432 -6.28 -6.33 2.16
C GLN A 432 -6.86 -4.98 2.52
N THR A 433 -7.05 -4.74 3.83
CA THR A 433 -7.50 -3.44 4.35
C THR A 433 -6.36 -2.46 4.54
N HIS A 434 -5.12 -2.95 4.64
CA HIS A 434 -3.95 -2.14 4.98
C HIS A 434 -2.79 -2.45 4.05
N ARG A 435 -1.88 -1.49 3.89
CA ARG A 435 -0.66 -1.64 3.08
C ARG A 435 0.36 -2.61 3.68
N TYR A 436 0.38 -2.75 4.99
CA TYR A 436 1.31 -3.67 5.61
C TYR A 436 0.75 -5.08 5.46
N ALA A 437 1.52 -5.97 4.80
CA ALA A 437 1.36 -7.37 5.03
C ALA A 437 1.47 -7.53 6.56
N ARG A 438 0.35 -7.81 7.24
CA ARG A 438 0.47 -8.35 8.57
C ARG A 438 1.42 -9.53 8.42
N GLU A 439 2.41 -9.66 9.28
CA GLU A 439 3.19 -10.88 9.49
C GLU A 439 2.29 -12.09 9.87
N MET A 440 1.00 -11.93 9.73
CA MET A 440 0.02 -12.99 9.83
C MET A 440 0.08 -13.82 8.54
N GLU A 441 0.79 -14.93 8.61
CA GLU A 441 0.47 -16.31 8.19
C GLU A 441 -0.69 -16.51 7.17
N LEU A 442 -1.00 -15.57 6.30
CA LEU A 442 -1.55 -15.91 5.02
C LEU A 442 -0.36 -16.49 4.24
N GLU A 443 -0.17 -17.81 4.39
CA GLU A 443 0.64 -18.53 3.44
C GLU A 443 0.17 -18.09 2.06
N ALA A 444 1.01 -17.27 1.40
CA ALA A 444 0.83 -17.02 -0.02
C ALA A 444 0.60 -18.39 -0.65
N PRO A 445 -0.38 -18.53 -1.56
CA PRO A 445 -0.70 -19.84 -2.14
C PRO A 445 0.63 -20.46 -2.48
N ALA A 446 0.86 -21.70 -1.98
CA ALA A 446 2.09 -22.40 -2.25
C ALA A 446 2.20 -22.38 -3.77
N ARG A 447 2.89 -21.36 -4.29
CA ARG A 447 3.26 -21.34 -5.69
C ARG A 447 3.99 -22.65 -5.81
N ALA A 448 3.58 -23.47 -6.77
CA ALA A 448 4.26 -24.71 -7.02
C ALA A 448 5.74 -24.31 -7.10
N LYS A 449 6.45 -24.41 -5.97
CA LYS A 449 7.88 -24.38 -5.97
C LYS A 449 8.16 -25.52 -6.92
N ALA A 450 8.41 -25.15 -8.18
CA ALA A 450 8.97 -26.11 -9.11
C ALA A 450 10.04 -26.77 -8.27
N ALA A 451 9.94 -28.07 -8.11
CA ALA A 451 10.82 -28.85 -7.26
C ALA A 451 12.23 -28.84 -7.85
N SER A 452 12.80 -27.63 -7.95
CA SER A 452 14.19 -27.41 -8.25
C SER A 452 14.87 -27.16 -6.90
N ASN A 453 15.77 -28.02 -6.53
CA ASN A 453 16.72 -27.83 -5.43
C ASN A 453 17.66 -26.61 -5.70
N ASN A 454 17.27 -25.68 -6.57
CA ASN A 454 18.07 -24.53 -6.96
C ASN A 454 17.94 -23.45 -5.90
N VAL A 455 19.01 -23.25 -5.17
CA VAL A 455 19.13 -22.16 -4.20
C VAL A 455 19.28 -20.86 -5.01
N ARG A 456 18.32 -19.93 -4.86
CA ARG A 456 18.41 -18.56 -5.38
C ARG A 456 19.06 -17.67 -4.33
N THR A 457 20.08 -16.93 -4.71
CA THR A 457 20.75 -15.96 -3.82
C THR A 457 20.55 -14.55 -4.37
N ILE A 458 20.01 -13.65 -3.54
CA ILE A 458 19.53 -12.32 -3.95
C ILE A 458 20.41 -11.24 -3.35
N TYR A 459 20.89 -10.31 -4.17
CA TYR A 459 21.66 -9.13 -3.77
C TYR A 459 20.97 -7.87 -4.29
N ASN A 460 20.51 -7.00 -3.38
CA ASN A 460 19.97 -5.69 -3.72
C ASN A 460 21.04 -4.64 -3.52
N LEU A 461 21.30 -3.84 -4.56
CA LEU A 461 22.20 -2.71 -4.51
C LEU A 461 21.40 -1.43 -4.71
N THR A 462 21.78 -0.39 -3.99
CA THR A 462 21.22 0.95 -4.10
C THR A 462 22.26 1.96 -4.53
N LEU A 463 21.84 3.01 -5.23
CA LEU A 463 22.61 4.22 -5.48
C LEU A 463 21.84 5.38 -4.89
N GLN A 464 22.47 6.09 -3.97
CA GLN A 464 21.88 7.24 -3.30
C GLN A 464 22.64 8.52 -3.61
N GLN A 465 21.90 9.60 -3.86
CA GLN A 465 22.36 10.98 -3.84
C GLN A 465 21.37 11.82 -3.05
N ASP A 466 21.80 12.43 -1.95
CA ASP A 466 20.92 13.15 -1.02
C ASP A 466 19.72 12.31 -0.57
N THR A 467 18.50 12.70 -0.95
CA THR A 467 17.25 11.98 -0.64
C THR A 467 16.76 11.07 -1.78
N LEU A 468 17.43 11.07 -2.93
CA LEU A 468 17.05 10.27 -4.08
C LEU A 468 17.78 8.94 -4.07
N ILE A 469 17.02 7.85 -4.20
CA ILE A 469 17.54 6.48 -4.16
C ILE A 469 17.01 5.71 -5.36
N ASP A 470 17.89 5.00 -6.01
CA ASP A 470 17.55 4.00 -7.03
C ASP A 470 18.16 2.65 -6.69
N ARG A 471 17.62 1.56 -7.25
CA ARG A 471 18.10 0.21 -6.94
C ARG A 471 18.20 -0.69 -8.17
N THR A 472 19.05 -1.72 -8.03
CA THR A 472 19.15 -2.87 -8.92
C THR A 472 19.30 -4.15 -8.11
N ARG A 473 19.00 -5.27 -8.72
CA ARG A 473 19.05 -6.60 -8.07
C ARG A 473 19.86 -7.58 -8.92
N VAL A 474 20.76 -8.32 -8.31
CA VAL A 474 21.41 -9.51 -8.88
C VAL A 474 20.84 -10.74 -8.19
N VAL A 475 20.43 -11.73 -8.98
CA VAL A 475 19.95 -13.02 -8.45
C VAL A 475 20.78 -14.12 -9.06
N PHE A 476 21.49 -14.89 -8.24
CA PHE A 476 22.16 -16.10 -8.73
C PHE A 476 21.22 -17.30 -8.66
N ASN A 477 21.06 -17.94 -9.80
CA ASN A 477 20.22 -19.12 -9.99
C ASN A 477 20.82 -19.98 -11.11
N ASP A 478 21.24 -21.20 -10.78
CA ASP A 478 21.87 -22.11 -11.77
C ASP A 478 20.92 -22.57 -12.88
N ALA A 479 19.60 -22.40 -12.70
CA ALA A 479 18.59 -22.67 -13.72
C ALA A 479 18.35 -21.49 -14.68
N ALA A 480 18.94 -20.32 -14.42
CA ALA A 480 18.86 -19.15 -15.29
C ALA A 480 19.92 -19.20 -16.39
N THR A 481 19.78 -18.35 -17.41
CA THR A 481 20.77 -18.17 -18.47
C THR A 481 21.45 -16.81 -18.37
N LEU A 482 22.42 -16.52 -19.23
CA LEU A 482 23.00 -15.17 -19.36
C LEU A 482 22.19 -14.28 -20.31
N ALA A 483 21.27 -14.86 -21.09
CA ALA A 483 20.38 -14.13 -21.96
C ALA A 483 19.20 -13.55 -21.16
N TYR A 484 18.58 -12.50 -21.68
CA TYR A 484 17.41 -11.89 -21.07
C TYR A 484 16.21 -12.86 -21.06
N GLU A 485 15.66 -13.15 -19.91
CA GLU A 485 14.49 -14.01 -19.72
C GLU A 485 13.33 -13.22 -19.09
N MET A 486 12.25 -12.93 -19.85
CA MET A 486 11.11 -12.12 -19.40
C MET A 486 10.44 -12.65 -18.11
N SER A 487 10.54 -13.95 -17.84
CA SER A 487 9.99 -14.56 -16.62
C SER A 487 10.86 -14.37 -15.38
N ARG A 488 12.08 -13.87 -15.51
CA ARG A 488 13.07 -13.77 -14.42
C ARG A 488 13.73 -12.41 -14.32
N ASP A 489 13.95 -11.75 -15.46
CA ASP A 489 14.67 -10.50 -15.58
C ASP A 489 13.72 -9.31 -15.67
N ALA A 490 14.18 -8.15 -15.23
CA ALA A 490 13.52 -6.88 -15.48
C ALA A 490 14.49 -5.90 -16.14
N ALA A 491 14.12 -5.40 -17.31
CA ALA A 491 14.88 -4.34 -17.97
C ALA A 491 14.83 -3.05 -17.15
N LYS A 492 15.94 -2.31 -17.09
CA LYS A 492 15.95 -1.01 -16.42
C LYS A 492 15.25 0.05 -17.27
N PHE A 493 14.18 0.62 -16.73
CA PHE A 493 13.53 1.78 -17.32
C PHE A 493 14.21 3.05 -16.82
N ALA A 494 14.55 3.92 -17.77
CA ALA A 494 15.13 5.21 -17.44
C ALA A 494 14.09 6.13 -16.80
N SER A 495 14.49 6.89 -15.77
CA SER A 495 13.67 7.99 -15.26
C SER A 495 13.50 9.07 -16.34
N THR A 496 12.33 9.71 -16.38
CA THR A 496 12.09 10.88 -17.21
C THR A 496 12.76 12.13 -16.65
N GLU A 497 13.09 12.12 -15.37
CA GLU A 497 13.74 13.24 -14.67
C GLU A 497 15.26 13.08 -14.73
N ARG A 498 15.94 14.06 -15.35
CA ARG A 498 17.38 14.01 -15.61
C ARG A 498 18.26 14.09 -14.36
N ASN A 499 17.73 14.61 -13.26
CA ASN A 499 18.47 14.75 -11.99
C ASN A 499 18.42 13.49 -11.11
N VAL A 500 17.65 12.47 -11.49
CA VAL A 500 17.49 11.25 -10.68
C VAL A 500 18.65 10.29 -10.95
N PRO A 501 19.42 9.88 -9.91
CA PRO A 501 20.47 8.89 -10.05
C PRO A 501 19.86 7.53 -10.42
N GLN A 502 20.60 6.72 -11.21
CA GLN A 502 20.15 5.38 -11.57
C GLN A 502 21.29 4.39 -11.45
N ILE A 503 20.96 3.17 -11.00
CA ILE A 503 21.88 2.04 -10.92
C ILE A 503 21.26 0.83 -11.63
N PHE A 504 22.07 0.07 -12.35
CA PHE A 504 21.65 -1.10 -13.12
C PHE A 504 22.83 -2.02 -13.38
N THR A 505 22.56 -3.31 -13.54
CA THR A 505 23.56 -4.23 -14.06
C THR A 505 23.53 -4.25 -15.59
N ILE A 506 24.62 -4.70 -16.21
CA ILE A 506 24.78 -4.70 -17.66
C ILE A 506 25.17 -6.11 -18.13
N ALA A 507 24.43 -6.65 -19.11
CA ALA A 507 24.81 -7.84 -19.85
C ALA A 507 24.30 -7.69 -21.29
N ASP A 508 25.09 -8.10 -22.28
CA ASP A 508 24.76 -8.03 -23.71
C ASP A 508 24.14 -6.70 -24.17
N LYS A 509 24.67 -5.58 -23.67
CA LYS A 509 24.17 -4.22 -23.93
C LYS A 509 22.78 -3.93 -23.31
N THR A 510 22.17 -4.88 -22.63
CA THR A 510 20.92 -4.70 -21.90
C THR A 510 21.21 -4.22 -20.48
N ARG A 511 20.39 -3.28 -19.99
CA ARG A 511 20.42 -2.76 -18.63
C ARG A 511 19.32 -3.45 -17.83
N TYR A 512 19.67 -3.93 -16.67
CA TYR A 512 18.76 -4.70 -15.83
C TYR A 512 18.47 -3.98 -14.53
N ALA A 513 17.21 -3.92 -14.16
CA ALA A 513 16.74 -3.60 -12.80
C ALA A 513 16.73 -4.85 -11.93
N ILE A 514 16.42 -6.03 -12.51
CA ILE A 514 16.63 -7.35 -11.92
C ILE A 514 17.36 -8.19 -12.98
N ASN A 515 18.47 -8.82 -12.57
CA ASN A 515 19.30 -9.68 -13.42
C ASN A 515 19.44 -11.04 -12.72
N GLU A 516 18.65 -12.02 -13.15
CA GLU A 516 18.72 -13.39 -12.65
C GLU A 516 19.58 -14.22 -13.59
N ARG A 517 20.68 -14.75 -13.08
CA ARG A 517 21.74 -15.36 -13.89
C ARG A 517 22.46 -16.50 -13.17
N PRO A 518 23.14 -17.41 -13.88
CA PRO A 518 24.03 -18.36 -13.23
C PRO A 518 25.23 -17.63 -12.61
N PHE A 519 25.84 -18.23 -11.60
CA PHE A 519 27.00 -17.63 -10.89
C PHE A 519 28.19 -17.38 -11.84
N ALA A 520 28.42 -18.25 -12.79
CA ALA A 520 29.51 -18.17 -13.77
C ALA A 520 30.88 -17.88 -13.11
N ASN A 521 31.52 -16.73 -13.43
CA ASN A 521 32.79 -16.32 -12.84
C ASN A 521 32.61 -15.37 -11.62
N GLY A 522 31.36 -15.12 -11.21
CA GLY A 522 31.06 -14.20 -10.12
C GLY A 522 31.23 -12.71 -10.45
N GLU A 523 31.47 -12.35 -11.73
CA GLU A 523 31.61 -10.96 -12.14
C GLU A 523 30.32 -10.42 -12.77
N VAL A 524 29.91 -9.21 -12.32
CA VAL A 524 28.74 -8.51 -12.85
C VAL A 524 29.10 -7.05 -13.14
N ALA A 525 28.98 -6.62 -14.38
CA ALA A 525 29.18 -5.22 -14.74
C ALA A 525 28.04 -4.37 -14.17
N LEU A 526 28.43 -3.25 -13.52
CA LEU A 526 27.52 -2.32 -12.87
C LEU A 526 27.61 -0.96 -13.57
N GLY A 527 26.49 -0.45 -14.04
CA GLY A 527 26.34 0.87 -14.59
C GLY A 527 25.65 1.83 -13.64
N VAL A 528 26.06 3.09 -13.67
CA VAL A 528 25.41 4.17 -12.94
C VAL A 528 25.17 5.37 -13.84
N TYR A 529 24.07 6.05 -13.61
CA TYR A 529 23.77 7.37 -14.17
C TYR A 529 23.75 8.37 -13.02
N CYS A 530 24.60 9.38 -13.09
CA CYS A 530 24.67 10.48 -12.15
C CYS A 530 23.93 11.67 -12.76
N GLY A 531 22.74 11.99 -12.23
CA GLY A 531 21.88 13.02 -12.82
C GLY A 531 22.43 14.44 -12.67
N THR A 532 23.21 14.67 -11.59
CA THR A 532 23.89 15.94 -11.28
C THR A 532 25.32 15.64 -10.83
N GLU A 533 26.18 16.66 -10.80
CA GLU A 533 27.49 16.54 -10.16
C GLU A 533 27.32 16.42 -8.64
N GLY A 534 28.11 15.56 -7.99
CA GLY A 534 28.09 15.43 -6.54
C GLY A 534 28.67 14.11 -6.02
N GLU A 535 28.35 13.82 -4.78
CA GLU A 535 28.71 12.56 -4.12
C GLU A 535 27.56 11.56 -4.21
N PHE A 536 27.92 10.30 -4.46
CA PHE A 536 27.00 9.19 -4.61
C PHE A 536 27.45 8.04 -3.74
N THR A 537 26.51 7.31 -3.14
CA THR A 537 26.82 6.15 -2.31
C THR A 537 26.17 4.89 -2.88
N ILE A 538 27.00 3.86 -3.11
CA ILE A 538 26.53 2.50 -3.45
C ILE A 538 26.49 1.67 -2.18
N SER A 539 25.34 1.07 -1.88
CA SER A 539 25.12 0.24 -0.69
C SER A 539 24.52 -1.11 -1.06
N LEU A 540 24.66 -2.08 -0.15
CA LEU A 540 24.10 -3.41 -0.24
C LEU A 540 23.10 -3.61 0.92
N ASP A 541 21.85 -4.02 0.61
CA ASP A 541 20.79 -4.17 1.62
C ASP A 541 20.99 -5.39 2.54
N LYS A 542 21.47 -6.51 1.98
CA LYS A 542 21.65 -7.78 2.70
C LYS A 542 22.86 -8.53 2.17
N THR A 543 23.53 -9.25 3.05
CA THR A 543 24.66 -10.12 2.73
C THR A 543 24.19 -11.58 2.81
N TYR A 544 24.34 -12.34 1.73
CA TYR A 544 23.96 -13.75 1.68
C TYR A 544 25.13 -14.57 1.14
N GLY A 545 25.85 -15.28 2.00
CA GLY A 545 26.72 -16.41 1.63
C GLY A 545 27.88 -16.15 0.66
N CYS A 546 27.96 -14.97 0.06
CA CYS A 546 29.06 -14.53 -0.80
C CYS A 546 29.57 -13.18 -0.33
N LYS A 547 30.87 -13.03 -0.36
CA LYS A 547 31.52 -11.73 -0.20
C LYS A 547 31.31 -10.94 -1.50
N VAL A 548 30.87 -9.68 -1.38
CA VAL A 548 30.65 -8.78 -2.51
C VAL A 548 31.71 -7.69 -2.50
N ILE A 549 32.53 -7.65 -3.56
CA ILE A 549 33.57 -6.64 -3.71
C ILE A 549 33.21 -5.74 -4.89
N LEU A 550 33.12 -4.44 -4.66
CA LEU A 550 32.97 -3.42 -5.67
C LEU A 550 34.36 -2.96 -6.15
N GLU A 551 34.63 -3.11 -7.43
CA GLU A 551 35.79 -2.52 -8.10
C GLU A 551 35.38 -1.18 -8.71
N ASP A 552 36.06 -0.07 -8.35
CA ASP A 552 36.01 1.21 -9.08
C ASP A 552 37.28 1.31 -9.95
N LYS A 553 37.13 1.06 -11.23
CA LYS A 553 38.24 1.09 -12.20
C LYS A 553 38.84 2.48 -12.40
N LEU A 554 38.05 3.53 -12.16
CA LEU A 554 38.54 4.90 -12.29
C LEU A 554 39.53 5.25 -11.17
N ASN A 555 39.24 4.79 -9.95
CA ASN A 555 40.06 5.04 -8.75
C ASN A 555 40.99 3.87 -8.44
N ASN A 556 40.96 2.80 -9.21
CA ASN A 556 41.71 1.55 -8.99
C ASN A 556 41.55 1.04 -7.54
N SER A 557 40.31 1.06 -7.03
CA SER A 557 39.98 0.69 -5.66
C SER A 557 39.04 -0.52 -5.64
N PHE A 558 39.18 -1.33 -4.57
CA PHE A 558 38.36 -2.49 -4.29
C PHE A 558 37.80 -2.34 -2.89
N VAL A 559 36.47 -2.35 -2.76
CA VAL A 559 35.77 -2.19 -1.48
C VAL A 559 34.82 -3.35 -1.27
N GLU A 560 34.93 -4.04 -0.14
CA GLU A 560 33.97 -5.03 0.27
C GLU A 560 32.69 -4.35 0.71
N LEU A 561 31.58 -4.60 0.00
CA LEU A 561 30.26 -4.10 0.37
C LEU A 561 29.59 -5.05 1.36
N SER A 562 29.01 -4.47 2.40
CA SER A 562 28.15 -5.17 3.36
C SER A 562 27.03 -4.23 3.81
N VAL A 563 26.13 -4.72 4.66
CA VAL A 563 25.06 -3.87 5.24
C VAL A 563 25.66 -2.65 5.98
N ASP A 564 26.84 -2.86 6.63
CA ASP A 564 27.51 -1.82 7.42
C ASP A 564 28.61 -1.08 6.66
N ASN A 565 28.91 -1.47 5.42
CA ASN A 565 30.01 -0.89 4.63
C ASN A 565 29.56 -0.58 3.20
N SER A 566 29.43 0.69 2.91
CA SER A 566 29.06 1.26 1.60
C SER A 566 30.24 1.93 0.93
N TYR A 567 30.11 2.23 -0.36
CA TYR A 567 31.11 2.94 -1.15
C TYR A 567 30.62 4.29 -1.62
N THR A 568 31.28 5.37 -1.19
CA THR A 568 30.98 6.75 -1.60
C THR A 568 32.01 7.23 -2.63
N PHE A 569 31.54 7.86 -3.70
CA PHE A 569 32.37 8.40 -4.77
C PHE A 569 31.81 9.72 -5.30
N SER A 570 32.69 10.58 -5.78
CA SER A 570 32.31 11.80 -6.51
C SER A 570 32.24 11.54 -8.01
N ALA A 571 31.26 12.17 -8.67
CA ALA A 571 31.12 12.09 -10.10
C ALA A 571 30.52 13.37 -10.70
N LEU A 572 30.85 13.67 -11.96
CA LEU A 572 30.16 14.66 -12.77
C LEU A 572 28.82 14.08 -13.25
N ALA A 573 27.90 14.94 -13.67
CA ALA A 573 26.67 14.49 -14.34
C ALA A 573 27.03 13.70 -15.60
N GLY A 574 26.45 12.50 -15.73
CA GLY A 574 26.72 11.62 -16.87
C GLY A 574 26.50 10.15 -16.57
N GLU A 575 26.80 9.34 -17.56
CA GLU A 575 26.64 7.90 -17.51
C GLU A 575 27.99 7.18 -17.44
N TYR A 576 28.10 6.23 -16.51
CA TYR A 576 29.33 5.48 -16.24
C TYR A 576 29.07 3.98 -16.43
N LEU A 577 29.24 3.49 -17.66
CA LEU A 577 28.91 2.09 -18.02
C LEU A 577 30.05 1.10 -17.74
N ASN A 578 31.30 1.57 -17.67
CA ASN A 578 32.50 0.73 -17.57
C ASN A 578 33.33 1.02 -16.31
N ARG A 579 32.82 1.85 -15.39
CA ARG A 579 33.55 2.26 -14.18
C ARG A 579 33.53 1.19 -13.11
N PHE A 580 32.40 0.54 -12.89
CA PHE A 580 32.19 -0.35 -11.77
C PHE A 580 31.98 -1.81 -12.17
N VAL A 581 32.56 -2.72 -11.37
CA VAL A 581 32.33 -4.16 -11.47
C VAL A 581 32.10 -4.73 -10.08
N LEU A 582 31.12 -5.61 -9.97
CA LEU A 582 30.88 -6.41 -8.77
C LEU A 582 31.58 -7.76 -8.92
N HIS A 583 32.34 -8.14 -7.92
CA HIS A 583 32.94 -9.47 -7.80
C HIS A 583 32.29 -10.19 -6.62
N PHE A 584 31.70 -11.34 -6.89
CA PHE A 584 31.06 -12.20 -5.90
C PHE A 584 31.99 -13.38 -5.61
N GLU A 585 32.53 -13.41 -4.42
CA GLU A 585 33.38 -14.52 -3.97
C GLU A 585 32.54 -15.43 -3.08
N ASN A 586 32.35 -16.69 -3.48
CA ASN A 586 31.80 -17.69 -2.56
C ASN A 586 32.72 -17.76 -1.34
N GLU A 587 32.19 -17.51 -0.15
CA GLU A 587 32.88 -18.02 1.02
C GLU A 587 33.02 -19.52 0.79
N ALA A 588 34.25 -19.97 0.68
CA ALA A 588 34.49 -21.40 0.66
C ALA A 588 33.76 -21.95 1.88
N THR A 589 32.65 -22.63 1.67
CA THR A 589 32.00 -23.40 2.73
C THR A 589 33.11 -24.29 3.24
N GLY A 590 33.72 -23.87 4.37
CA GLY A 590 34.63 -24.72 5.09
C GLY A 590 33.90 -26.04 5.22
N VAL A 591 34.50 -27.10 4.74
CA VAL A 591 34.00 -28.42 4.97
C VAL A 591 34.11 -28.63 6.47
N ASP A 592 33.15 -28.13 7.22
CA ASP A 592 32.96 -28.47 8.62
C ASP A 592 32.49 -29.92 8.64
N ASN A 593 33.34 -30.77 9.21
CA ASN A 593 33.20 -32.21 9.40
C ASN A 593 33.67 -33.12 8.26
N ILE A 594 34.93 -33.02 7.89
CA ILE A 594 35.67 -34.24 7.61
C ILE A 594 36.02 -34.83 8.99
N ASN A 595 35.43 -35.95 9.33
CA ASN A 595 35.89 -36.75 10.46
C ASN A 595 37.40 -36.99 10.33
N VAL A 596 38.16 -36.46 11.28
CA VAL A 596 39.62 -36.45 11.28
C VAL A 596 40.23 -37.86 11.47
N ASP A 597 39.40 -38.87 11.63
CA ASP A 597 39.83 -40.25 11.94
C ASP A 597 40.28 -41.09 10.71
N ASP A 598 40.15 -40.55 9.46
CA ASP A 598 40.59 -41.26 8.25
C ASP A 598 41.73 -40.54 7.47
N MET A 599 42.46 -39.63 8.10
CA MET A 599 43.64 -39.01 7.49
C MET A 599 44.92 -39.81 7.77
N ASN A 600 45.04 -40.95 7.12
CA ASN A 600 46.35 -41.54 6.81
C ASN A 600 46.79 -41.02 5.43
N ALA A 601 47.68 -40.03 5.52
CA ALA A 601 48.72 -39.64 4.60
C ALA A 601 48.55 -40.06 3.13
N ASP A 602 47.99 -39.17 2.31
CA ASP A 602 48.41 -39.08 0.93
C ASP A 602 48.52 -37.59 0.53
N ASP A 603 49.65 -37.24 -0.09
CA ASP A 603 49.96 -35.92 -0.68
C ASP A 603 48.98 -35.52 -1.83
N ALA A 604 47.72 -35.75 -1.61
CA ALA A 604 46.69 -35.49 -2.60
C ALA A 604 46.49 -33.98 -2.79
N ILE A 605 46.52 -33.55 -4.03
CA ILE A 605 46.33 -32.17 -4.44
C ILE A 605 44.95 -32.06 -5.09
N TYR A 606 44.16 -31.08 -4.68
CA TYR A 606 42.84 -30.82 -5.22
C TYR A 606 42.82 -29.44 -5.93
N ASN A 607 42.03 -29.32 -6.98
CA ASN A 607 41.72 -28.04 -7.57
C ASN A 607 40.69 -27.29 -6.69
N LEU A 608 40.34 -26.03 -7.05
CA LEU A 608 39.36 -25.24 -6.31
C LEU A 608 37.92 -25.80 -6.36
N GLN A 609 37.63 -26.73 -7.26
CA GLN A 609 36.36 -27.47 -7.33
C GLN A 609 36.34 -28.76 -6.48
N GLY A 610 37.38 -28.98 -5.68
CA GLY A 610 37.49 -30.19 -4.86
C GLY A 610 37.83 -31.48 -5.63
N ILE A 611 38.22 -31.37 -6.89
CA ILE A 611 38.59 -32.53 -7.72
C ILE A 611 40.07 -32.83 -7.52
N LYS A 612 40.39 -34.10 -7.16
CA LYS A 612 41.76 -34.59 -7.02
C LYS A 612 42.51 -34.48 -8.36
N VAL A 613 43.64 -33.81 -8.38
CA VAL A 613 44.50 -33.65 -9.57
C VAL A 613 45.78 -34.45 -9.44
N ASN A 614 46.11 -35.17 -10.47
CA ASN A 614 47.27 -36.07 -10.48
C ASN A 614 48.60 -35.37 -10.79
N SER A 615 48.57 -34.10 -11.18
CA SER A 615 49.77 -33.31 -11.43
C SER A 615 49.49 -31.82 -11.34
N THR A 616 50.47 -31.01 -10.93
CA THR A 616 50.41 -29.55 -10.81
C THR A 616 51.18 -28.86 -11.96
N ASN A 617 51.15 -29.43 -13.15
CA ASN A 617 51.91 -28.90 -14.29
C ASN A 617 51.34 -27.60 -14.85
N ASN A 618 50.13 -27.23 -14.43
CA ASN A 618 49.52 -25.95 -14.84
C ASN A 618 49.63 -24.94 -13.72
N LYS A 619 49.89 -23.68 -14.05
CA LYS A 619 49.82 -22.56 -13.11
C LYS A 619 48.41 -22.44 -12.57
N GLY A 620 48.28 -22.31 -11.28
CA GLY A 620 46.97 -22.23 -10.67
C GLY A 620 47.00 -22.29 -9.12
N ILE A 621 45.80 -22.25 -8.55
CA ILE A 621 45.60 -22.40 -7.12
C ILE A 621 45.11 -23.81 -6.85
N TYR A 622 45.76 -24.45 -5.90
CA TYR A 622 45.49 -25.84 -5.50
C TYR A 622 45.37 -25.92 -3.98
N ILE A 623 44.69 -26.93 -3.49
CA ILE A 623 44.62 -27.29 -2.06
C ILE A 623 45.44 -28.52 -1.83
N LYS A 624 46.48 -28.42 -1.00
CA LYS A 624 47.31 -29.53 -0.59
C LYS A 624 47.35 -29.55 0.94
N ASN A 625 46.99 -30.69 1.53
CA ASN A 625 46.96 -30.86 3.01
C ASN A 625 46.10 -29.77 3.70
N GLY A 626 44.93 -29.43 3.11
CA GLY A 626 44.06 -28.40 3.67
C GLY A 626 44.59 -26.95 3.54
N GLN A 627 45.74 -26.73 2.89
CA GLN A 627 46.33 -25.42 2.70
C GLN A 627 46.35 -24.99 1.21
N LYS A 628 46.05 -23.73 1.00
CA LYS A 628 46.08 -23.11 -0.34
C LYS A 628 47.55 -23.01 -0.84
N THR A 629 47.83 -23.66 -1.97
CA THR A 629 49.14 -23.63 -2.62
C THR A 629 49.03 -22.98 -3.99
N ILE A 630 49.82 -21.95 -4.25
CA ILE A 630 49.85 -21.25 -5.57
C ILE A 630 51.04 -21.78 -6.35
N ILE A 631 50.78 -22.34 -7.53
CA ILE A 631 51.83 -22.75 -8.48
C ILE A 631 51.91 -21.66 -9.55
N LYS A 632 53.05 -20.99 -9.61
CA LYS A 632 53.30 -19.86 -10.48
C LYS A 632 53.78 -20.28 -11.87
#